data_e06459ac88ef4f8f8b3696f5fdb426d5
#
_entry.id   e06459ac88ef4f8f8b3696f5fdb426d5
#
_cell.length_a   1.000
_cell.length_b   1.000
_cell.length_c   1.000
_cell.angle_alpha   90.00
_cell.angle_beta   90.00
_cell.angle_gamma   90.00
#
_symmetry.space_group_name_H-M   'P 1'
#
loop_
_entity.id
_entity.type
_entity.pdbx_description
1 polymer ?
#
loop_
_entity_poly.entity_id
_entity_poly.type
_entity_poly.pdbx_seq_one_letter_code
_entity_poly.pdbx_strand_id
1 'polypeptide(L)'
;DVKGWFRGDYGAANTVIVLAGDIDVATAKEKVAKYFGDIPAGKPVPQQAKWTAPREASTRAQIEDRVAQVRITRTWNIPGRGDRDLALLDLASDVLGGGKSSRLYQRLVYQDKLVDNVSVSVQPFELVSSFNWEADVKQGVDPAKVEAAVNEELAKFIATGPTEEELARYKATSYAANVRSLERVGGKASRLAESLI
;
A
#
# COMPACT_ATOMS: atom_id res chain seq x y z
N ASP A 1 -13.14 -17.90 -19.16
CA ASP A 1 -12.10 -18.61 -19.75
C ASP A 1 -10.81 -17.77 -19.82
N VAL A 2 -9.73 -18.28 -19.20
CA VAL A 2 -8.47 -17.57 -18.95
C VAL A 2 -7.85 -17.01 -20.24
N LYS A 3 -7.82 -17.80 -21.32
CA LYS A 3 -7.26 -17.35 -22.61
C LYS A 3 -8.07 -16.20 -23.23
N GLY A 4 -9.38 -16.23 -23.10
CA GLY A 4 -10.26 -15.17 -23.59
C GLY A 4 -10.01 -13.86 -22.85
N TRP A 5 -9.88 -13.93 -21.52
CA TRP A 5 -9.57 -12.79 -20.68
C TRP A 5 -8.20 -12.17 -21.02
N PHE A 6 -7.13 -12.99 -21.11
CA PHE A 6 -5.82 -12.49 -21.51
C PHE A 6 -5.85 -11.81 -22.89
N ARG A 7 -6.55 -12.39 -23.89
CA ARG A 7 -6.65 -11.79 -25.22
C ARG A 7 -7.47 -10.50 -25.24
N GLY A 8 -8.45 -10.37 -24.33
CA GLY A 8 -9.29 -9.19 -24.23
C GLY A 8 -8.61 -8.00 -23.54
N ASP A 9 -7.88 -8.28 -22.45
CA ASP A 9 -7.42 -7.24 -21.54
C ASP A 9 -5.91 -6.94 -21.61
N TYR A 10 -5.09 -7.91 -22.10
CA TYR A 10 -3.62 -7.77 -22.23
C TYR A 10 -3.19 -7.50 -23.67
N GLY A 11 -3.75 -6.47 -24.28
CA GLY A 11 -3.32 -6.00 -25.61
C GLY A 11 -2.24 -4.92 -25.55
N ALA A 12 -1.54 -4.67 -26.66
CA ALA A 12 -0.52 -3.61 -26.72
C ALA A 12 -1.10 -2.21 -26.45
N ALA A 13 -2.39 -1.99 -26.73
CA ALA A 13 -3.07 -0.73 -26.39
C ALA A 13 -3.13 -0.43 -24.88
N ASN A 14 -2.97 -1.45 -24.03
CA ASN A 14 -3.02 -1.34 -22.56
C ASN A 14 -1.66 -1.60 -21.90
N THR A 15 -0.58 -1.55 -22.70
CA THR A 15 0.77 -1.90 -22.23
C THR A 15 1.70 -0.69 -22.37
N VAL A 16 2.43 -0.40 -21.30
CA VAL A 16 3.52 0.58 -21.29
C VAL A 16 4.84 -0.17 -21.11
N ILE A 17 5.79 0.06 -22.00
CA ILE A 17 7.14 -0.49 -21.90
C ILE A 17 8.08 0.64 -21.49
N VAL A 18 8.77 0.44 -20.38
CA VAL A 18 9.83 1.33 -19.91
C VAL A 18 11.15 0.59 -19.90
N LEU A 19 12.14 1.17 -20.59
CA LEU A 19 13.51 0.69 -20.63
C LEU A 19 14.41 1.63 -19.87
N ALA A 20 15.22 1.12 -18.95
CA ALA A 20 16.22 1.88 -18.23
C ALA A 20 17.49 1.06 -18.09
N GLY A 21 18.63 1.66 -18.39
CA GLY A 21 19.95 0.99 -18.35
C GLY A 21 20.94 1.68 -19.26
N ASP A 22 22.02 0.99 -19.54
CA ASP A 22 23.05 1.43 -20.50
C ASP A 22 22.60 1.08 -21.93
N ILE A 23 21.64 1.85 -22.44
CA ILE A 23 21.07 1.70 -23.78
C ILE A 23 20.70 3.07 -24.36
N ASP A 24 21.10 3.32 -25.59
CA ASP A 24 20.69 4.52 -26.30
C ASP A 24 19.27 4.42 -26.89
N VAL A 25 18.66 5.56 -27.17
CA VAL A 25 17.26 5.64 -27.64
C VAL A 25 17.06 4.96 -29.00
N ALA A 26 18.04 5.02 -29.91
CA ALA A 26 17.92 4.44 -31.23
C ALA A 26 17.91 2.91 -31.15
N THR A 27 18.85 2.33 -30.42
CA THR A 27 18.88 0.89 -30.13
C THR A 27 17.64 0.41 -29.39
N ALA A 28 17.16 1.19 -28.40
CA ALA A 28 15.94 0.84 -27.67
C ALA A 28 14.73 0.76 -28.61
N LYS A 29 14.55 1.77 -29.48
CA LYS A 29 13.47 1.79 -30.47
C LYS A 29 13.56 0.62 -31.46
N GLU A 30 14.75 0.32 -31.99
CA GLU A 30 14.99 -0.82 -32.88
C GLU A 30 14.57 -2.13 -32.22
N LYS A 31 15.04 -2.36 -30.98
CA LYS A 31 14.73 -3.59 -30.24
C LYS A 31 13.24 -3.71 -29.91
N VAL A 32 12.60 -2.63 -29.47
CA VAL A 32 11.16 -2.64 -29.22
C VAL A 32 10.38 -2.93 -30.49
N ALA A 33 10.70 -2.26 -31.60
CA ALA A 33 10.06 -2.53 -32.88
C ALA A 33 10.25 -3.98 -33.35
N LYS A 34 11.47 -4.53 -33.16
CA LYS A 34 11.78 -5.90 -33.58
C LYS A 34 11.01 -6.95 -32.78
N TYR A 35 10.86 -6.79 -31.48
CA TYR A 35 10.31 -7.83 -30.59
C TYR A 35 8.84 -7.64 -30.24
N PHE A 36 8.30 -6.43 -30.39
CA PHE A 36 6.94 -6.09 -30.01
C PHE A 36 6.14 -5.40 -31.14
N GLY A 37 6.79 -5.06 -32.27
CA GLY A 37 6.16 -4.25 -33.30
C GLY A 37 5.07 -4.96 -34.10
N ASP A 38 5.04 -6.28 -34.11
CA ASP A 38 4.02 -7.11 -34.76
C ASP A 38 2.86 -7.51 -33.83
N ILE A 39 2.92 -7.10 -32.53
CA ILE A 39 1.84 -7.38 -31.59
C ILE A 39 0.66 -6.46 -31.90
N PRO A 40 -0.55 -7.01 -32.17
CA PRO A 40 -1.72 -6.20 -32.44
C PRO A 40 -2.10 -5.36 -31.23
N ALA A 41 -2.55 -4.12 -31.49
CA ALA A 41 -2.92 -3.17 -30.42
C ALA A 41 -3.98 -3.74 -29.45
N GLY A 42 -4.90 -4.54 -29.98
CA GLY A 42 -6.03 -5.02 -29.18
C GLY A 42 -7.07 -3.90 -28.95
N LYS A 43 -8.03 -4.17 -28.08
CA LYS A 43 -9.01 -3.18 -27.64
C LYS A 43 -8.48 -2.46 -26.39
N PRO A 44 -8.57 -1.12 -26.34
CA PRO A 44 -8.24 -0.41 -25.11
C PRO A 44 -9.22 -0.81 -24.00
N VAL A 45 -8.70 -1.03 -22.79
CA VAL A 45 -9.54 -1.27 -21.61
C VAL A 45 -10.20 0.04 -21.19
N PRO A 46 -11.54 0.09 -21.05
CA PRO A 46 -12.20 1.32 -20.59
C PRO A 46 -11.74 1.66 -19.18
N GLN A 47 -11.37 2.92 -18.96
CA GLN A 47 -11.08 3.40 -17.62
C GLN A 47 -12.35 3.38 -16.78
N GLN A 48 -12.27 2.72 -15.63
CA GLN A 48 -13.36 2.70 -14.67
C GLN A 48 -13.31 3.94 -13.77
N ALA A 49 -14.49 4.45 -13.40
CA ALA A 49 -14.57 5.55 -12.45
C ALA A 49 -14.05 5.11 -11.07
N LYS A 50 -13.20 5.94 -10.47
CA LYS A 50 -12.75 5.74 -9.09
C LYS A 50 -13.91 5.99 -8.15
N TRP A 51 -14.12 5.09 -7.19
CA TRP A 51 -15.10 5.27 -6.14
C TRP A 51 -14.69 4.49 -4.89
N THR A 52 -14.93 5.10 -3.74
CA THR A 52 -14.71 4.43 -2.47
C THR A 52 -16.04 3.82 -2.04
N ALA A 53 -16.09 2.49 -1.97
CA ALA A 53 -17.30 1.79 -1.56
C ALA A 53 -17.70 2.20 -0.14
N PRO A 54 -18.84 2.89 0.05
CA PRO A 54 -19.32 3.24 1.37
C PRO A 54 -19.70 1.95 2.12
N ARG A 55 -19.48 1.94 3.43
CA ARG A 55 -19.93 0.87 4.30
C ARG A 55 -20.87 1.47 5.34
N GLU A 56 -22.10 0.96 5.40
CA GLU A 56 -23.09 1.39 6.38
C GLU A 56 -22.75 0.88 7.79
N ALA A 57 -22.07 -0.27 7.88
CA ALA A 57 -21.66 -0.87 9.14
C ALA A 57 -20.35 -1.65 8.99
N SER A 58 -19.65 -1.81 10.11
CA SER A 58 -18.49 -2.72 10.20
C SER A 58 -18.98 -4.17 10.18
N THR A 59 -18.24 -5.03 9.48
CA THR A 59 -18.42 -6.47 9.50
C THR A 59 -17.29 -7.12 10.29
N ARG A 60 -17.59 -8.19 11.02
CA ARG A 60 -16.57 -8.99 11.73
C ARG A 60 -16.70 -10.44 11.30
N ALA A 61 -15.57 -11.08 11.03
CA ALA A 61 -15.46 -12.51 10.79
C ALA A 61 -14.34 -13.08 11.69
N GLN A 62 -14.52 -14.32 12.11
CA GLN A 62 -13.49 -15.08 12.80
C GLN A 62 -13.25 -16.36 12.02
N ILE A 63 -12.00 -16.67 11.77
CA ILE A 63 -11.55 -17.86 11.06
C ILE A 63 -10.61 -18.61 12.00
N GLU A 64 -10.84 -19.90 12.16
CA GLU A 64 -9.97 -20.76 12.93
C GLU A 64 -9.00 -21.49 12.01
N ASP A 65 -7.71 -21.49 12.38
CA ASP A 65 -6.67 -22.20 11.65
C ASP A 65 -5.59 -22.70 12.62
N ARG A 66 -4.71 -23.57 12.12
CA ARG A 66 -3.57 -24.11 12.89
C ARG A 66 -2.41 -23.12 12.87
N VAL A 67 -2.57 -22.01 13.59
CA VAL A 67 -1.60 -20.90 13.68
C VAL A 67 -1.04 -20.80 15.09
N ALA A 68 0.17 -20.22 15.22
CA ALA A 68 0.84 -20.10 16.50
C ALA A 68 0.15 -19.13 17.47
N GLN A 69 -0.53 -18.10 16.93
CA GLN A 69 -1.16 -17.03 17.70
C GLN A 69 -2.32 -16.39 16.95
N VAL A 70 -3.15 -15.67 17.70
CA VAL A 70 -4.27 -14.92 17.11
C VAL A 70 -3.72 -13.71 16.35
N ARG A 71 -4.19 -13.53 15.11
CA ARG A 71 -3.97 -12.34 14.31
C ARG A 71 -5.26 -11.55 14.20
N ILE A 72 -5.20 -10.26 14.47
CA ILE A 72 -6.29 -9.33 14.26
C ILE A 72 -5.93 -8.47 13.05
N THR A 73 -6.85 -8.40 12.09
CA THR A 73 -6.73 -7.50 10.94
C THR A 73 -7.97 -6.62 10.86
N ARG A 74 -7.80 -5.32 10.63
CA ARG A 74 -8.90 -4.40 10.33
C ARG A 74 -8.57 -3.62 9.08
N THR A 75 -9.54 -3.55 8.17
CA THR A 75 -9.39 -2.90 6.87
C THR A 75 -10.47 -1.87 6.65
N TRP A 76 -10.07 -0.69 6.15
CA TRP A 76 -10.98 0.35 5.67
C TRP A 76 -10.77 0.58 4.19
N ASN A 77 -11.86 0.80 3.47
CA ASN A 77 -11.79 1.31 2.11
C ASN A 77 -11.44 2.80 2.16
N ILE A 78 -10.45 3.19 1.37
CA ILE A 78 -9.98 4.57 1.26
C ILE A 78 -9.87 4.96 -0.23
N PRO A 79 -9.78 6.25 -0.56
CA PRO A 79 -9.66 6.71 -1.93
C PRO A 79 -8.54 6.04 -2.71
N GLY A 80 -8.72 5.91 -4.03
CA GLY A 80 -7.76 5.30 -4.94
C GLY A 80 -6.54 6.20 -5.21
N ARG A 81 -5.58 5.64 -5.93
CA ARG A 81 -4.32 6.31 -6.29
C ARG A 81 -4.59 7.66 -6.98
N GLY A 82 -3.80 8.68 -6.63
CA GLY A 82 -3.92 10.05 -7.15
C GLY A 82 -4.86 10.95 -6.33
N ASP A 83 -5.58 10.41 -5.35
CA ASP A 83 -6.32 11.22 -4.41
C ASP A 83 -5.38 11.83 -3.36
N ARG A 84 -5.65 13.08 -2.97
CA ARG A 84 -4.86 13.81 -1.97
C ARG A 84 -4.88 13.14 -0.60
N ASP A 85 -6.01 12.58 -0.22
CA ASP A 85 -6.19 11.94 1.08
C ASP A 85 -5.35 10.68 1.21
N LEU A 86 -5.01 10.02 0.10
CA LEU A 86 -4.15 8.85 0.13
C LEU A 86 -2.76 9.17 0.72
N ALA A 87 -2.18 10.32 0.37
CA ALA A 87 -0.89 10.75 0.91
C ALA A 87 -0.96 11.10 2.41
N LEU A 88 -2.08 11.67 2.85
CA LEU A 88 -2.31 11.96 4.26
C LEU A 88 -2.51 10.69 5.07
N LEU A 89 -3.20 9.70 4.51
CA LEU A 89 -3.41 8.39 5.13
C LEU A 89 -2.11 7.56 5.17
N ASP A 90 -1.24 7.69 4.16
CA ASP A 90 0.09 7.08 4.19
C ASP A 90 0.94 7.63 5.34
N LEU A 91 0.97 8.96 5.52
CA LEU A 91 1.59 9.59 6.68
C LEU A 91 0.98 9.09 8.00
N ALA A 92 -0.35 9.03 8.08
CA ALA A 92 -1.03 8.52 9.27
C ALA A 92 -0.65 7.07 9.56
N SER A 93 -0.53 6.23 8.53
CA SER A 93 -0.13 4.83 8.69
C SER A 93 1.29 4.69 9.24
N ASP A 94 2.23 5.52 8.77
CA ASP A 94 3.61 5.53 9.27
C ASP A 94 3.68 5.96 10.75
N VAL A 95 3.00 7.03 11.12
CA VAL A 95 2.96 7.50 12.51
C VAL A 95 2.33 6.48 13.44
N LEU A 96 1.25 5.83 13.01
CA LEU A 96 0.54 4.85 13.82
C LEU A 96 1.26 3.51 13.93
N GLY A 97 1.82 2.97 12.83
CA GLY A 97 2.35 1.61 12.79
C GLY A 97 3.54 1.39 11.85
N GLY A 98 4.20 2.46 11.35
CA GLY A 98 5.31 2.39 10.40
C GLY A 98 6.66 2.01 11.00
N GLY A 99 6.70 1.20 12.05
CA GLY A 99 7.93 0.68 12.63
C GLY A 99 8.03 0.87 14.14
N LYS A 100 9.21 0.60 14.70
CA LYS A 100 9.42 0.51 16.15
C LYS A 100 9.18 1.81 16.90
N SER A 101 9.29 2.96 16.28
CA SER A 101 9.03 4.29 16.86
C SER A 101 7.60 4.77 16.71
N SER A 102 6.74 4.01 16.03
CA SER A 102 5.33 4.35 15.84
C SER A 102 4.50 4.20 17.12
N ARG A 103 3.39 4.91 17.20
CA ARG A 103 2.57 4.97 18.42
C ARG A 103 2.07 3.61 18.89
N LEU A 104 1.48 2.83 17.97
CA LEU A 104 0.96 1.50 18.31
C LEU A 104 2.07 0.52 18.67
N TYR A 105 3.22 0.58 18.00
CA TYR A 105 4.33 -0.30 18.34
C TYR A 105 4.87 0.01 19.73
N GLN A 106 5.08 1.28 20.05
CA GLN A 106 5.54 1.72 21.38
C GLN A 106 4.57 1.28 22.47
N ARG A 107 3.27 1.48 22.26
CA ARG A 107 2.26 1.14 23.25
C ARG A 107 2.06 -0.36 23.36
N LEU A 108 1.75 -1.06 22.27
CA LEU A 108 1.29 -2.45 22.33
C LEU A 108 2.42 -3.45 22.49
N VAL A 109 3.61 -3.18 21.91
CA VAL A 109 4.77 -4.10 21.99
C VAL A 109 5.62 -3.80 23.22
N TYR A 110 5.98 -2.54 23.47
CA TYR A 110 6.93 -2.20 24.55
C TYR A 110 6.27 -1.92 25.88
N GLN A 111 5.22 -1.09 25.93
CA GLN A 111 4.58 -0.66 27.20
C GLN A 111 3.62 -1.73 27.69
N ASP A 112 2.57 -2.01 26.96
CA ASP A 112 1.48 -2.90 27.38
C ASP A 112 1.81 -4.39 27.17
N LYS A 113 2.77 -4.70 26.27
CA LYS A 113 3.24 -6.06 25.93
C LYS A 113 2.12 -7.01 25.52
N LEU A 114 1.12 -6.49 24.80
CA LEU A 114 -0.08 -7.21 24.38
C LEU A 114 0.12 -8.00 23.07
N VAL A 115 1.06 -7.56 22.24
CA VAL A 115 1.31 -8.12 20.91
C VAL A 115 2.80 -8.37 20.69
N ASP A 116 3.14 -9.28 19.79
CA ASP A 116 4.52 -9.50 19.36
C ASP A 116 4.89 -8.56 18.22
N ASN A 117 3.89 -8.23 17.38
CA ASN A 117 4.05 -7.30 16.29
C ASN A 117 2.75 -6.53 16.04
N VAL A 118 2.88 -5.30 15.55
CA VAL A 118 1.78 -4.49 15.04
C VAL A 118 2.28 -3.67 13.86
N SER A 119 1.46 -3.55 12.84
CA SER A 119 1.74 -2.73 11.67
C SER A 119 0.48 -1.99 11.20
N VAL A 120 0.69 -0.83 10.61
CA VAL A 120 -0.34 -0.09 9.89
C VAL A 120 0.21 0.24 8.51
N SER A 121 -0.60 0.06 7.48
CA SER A 121 -0.17 0.26 6.10
C SER A 121 -1.31 0.74 5.21
N VAL A 122 -0.94 1.51 4.19
CA VAL A 122 -1.80 1.81 3.05
C VAL A 122 -1.42 0.89 1.89
N GLN A 123 -2.41 0.24 1.29
CA GLN A 123 -2.24 -0.49 0.03
C GLN A 123 -2.90 0.32 -1.09
N PRO A 124 -2.09 1.04 -1.90
CA PRO A 124 -2.61 1.90 -2.93
C PRO A 124 -2.98 1.10 -4.19
N PHE A 125 -4.25 1.20 -4.60
CA PHE A 125 -4.75 0.67 -5.87
C PHE A 125 -5.35 1.80 -6.70
N GLU A 126 -5.60 1.56 -7.97
CA GLU A 126 -6.08 2.56 -8.90
C GLU A 126 -7.49 3.07 -8.53
N LEU A 127 -8.45 2.17 -8.32
CA LEU A 127 -9.86 2.53 -8.14
C LEU A 127 -10.21 2.84 -6.69
N VAL A 128 -9.80 1.98 -5.78
CA VAL A 128 -10.04 2.07 -4.33
C VAL A 128 -8.87 1.44 -3.59
N SER A 129 -8.34 2.14 -2.61
CA SER A 129 -7.23 1.66 -1.79
C SER A 129 -7.71 1.10 -0.46
N SER A 130 -6.83 0.50 0.31
CA SER A 130 -7.13 0.05 1.65
C SER A 130 -6.16 0.60 2.69
N PHE A 131 -6.72 0.97 3.85
CA PHE A 131 -5.95 1.25 5.06
C PHE A 131 -6.10 0.07 5.99
N ASN A 132 -4.99 -0.53 6.39
CA ASN A 132 -5.00 -1.76 7.16
C ASN A 132 -4.21 -1.57 8.45
N TRP A 133 -4.70 -2.13 9.56
CA TRP A 133 -3.84 -2.46 10.68
C TRP A 133 -3.91 -3.96 10.98
N GLU A 134 -2.79 -4.49 11.41
CA GLU A 134 -2.63 -5.89 11.74
C GLU A 134 -1.84 -6.03 13.03
N ALA A 135 -2.23 -6.95 13.90
CA ALA A 135 -1.52 -7.25 15.13
C ALA A 135 -1.47 -8.75 15.40
N ASP A 136 -0.30 -9.23 15.79
CA ASP A 136 -0.06 -10.59 16.25
C ASP A 136 -0.16 -10.61 17.79
N VAL A 137 -1.29 -11.10 18.29
CA VAL A 137 -1.62 -11.09 19.73
C VAL A 137 -0.75 -12.09 20.47
N LYS A 138 -0.13 -11.68 21.57
CA LYS A 138 0.65 -12.61 22.41
C LYS A 138 -0.20 -13.74 22.96
N GLN A 139 0.40 -14.90 23.06
CA GLN A 139 -0.25 -16.07 23.63
C GLN A 139 -0.78 -15.78 25.04
N GLY A 140 -2.04 -16.13 25.29
CA GLY A 140 -2.70 -15.88 26.57
C GLY A 140 -3.26 -14.47 26.78
N VAL A 141 -3.06 -13.56 25.84
CA VAL A 141 -3.64 -12.20 25.86
C VAL A 141 -5.03 -12.25 25.22
N ASP A 142 -5.99 -11.57 25.84
CA ASP A 142 -7.33 -11.39 25.29
C ASP A 142 -7.27 -10.41 24.08
N PRO A 143 -7.68 -10.83 22.88
CA PRO A 143 -7.73 -9.96 21.70
C PRO A 143 -8.54 -8.67 21.89
N ALA A 144 -9.57 -8.70 22.74
CA ALA A 144 -10.38 -7.52 23.02
C ALA A 144 -9.58 -6.39 23.70
N LYS A 145 -8.57 -6.72 24.51
CA LYS A 145 -7.67 -5.73 25.12
C LYS A 145 -6.82 -5.03 24.08
N VAL A 146 -6.35 -5.79 23.08
CA VAL A 146 -5.58 -5.23 21.96
C VAL A 146 -6.44 -4.26 21.16
N GLU A 147 -7.66 -4.66 20.81
CA GLU A 147 -8.60 -3.81 20.06
C GLU A 147 -8.94 -2.53 20.83
N ALA A 148 -9.16 -2.63 22.15
CA ALA A 148 -9.43 -1.48 23.00
C ALA A 148 -8.26 -0.47 22.99
N ALA A 149 -7.04 -0.96 23.18
CA ALA A 149 -5.83 -0.13 23.18
C ALA A 149 -5.58 0.53 21.81
N VAL A 150 -5.82 -0.19 20.72
CA VAL A 150 -5.75 0.37 19.36
C VAL A 150 -6.80 1.46 19.16
N ASN A 151 -8.05 1.22 19.56
CA ASN A 151 -9.13 2.21 19.42
C ASN A 151 -8.84 3.48 20.21
N GLU A 152 -8.29 3.38 21.42
CA GLU A 152 -7.87 4.54 22.20
C GLU A 152 -6.76 5.33 21.51
N GLU A 153 -5.76 4.66 20.95
CA GLU A 153 -4.66 5.34 20.26
C GLU A 153 -5.11 6.00 18.95
N LEU A 154 -5.99 5.33 18.20
CA LEU A 154 -6.64 5.92 17.03
C LEU A 154 -7.46 7.16 17.40
N ALA A 155 -8.25 7.10 18.48
CA ALA A 155 -9.03 8.24 18.93
C ALA A 155 -8.14 9.44 19.34
N LYS A 156 -7.01 9.18 20.02
CA LYS A 156 -6.02 10.22 20.33
C LYS A 156 -5.44 10.82 19.05
N PHE A 157 -5.02 9.98 18.11
CA PHE A 157 -4.46 10.46 16.85
C PHE A 157 -5.44 11.33 16.07
N ILE A 158 -6.72 10.92 16.00
CA ILE A 158 -7.76 11.70 15.33
C ILE A 158 -7.97 13.06 16.03
N ALA A 159 -7.92 13.09 17.36
CA ALA A 159 -8.14 14.31 18.13
C ALA A 159 -6.98 15.31 18.07
N THR A 160 -5.73 14.84 18.02
CA THR A 160 -4.54 15.68 18.15
C THR A 160 -3.70 15.80 16.88
N GLY A 161 -3.89 14.90 15.93
CA GLY A 161 -3.01 14.76 14.76
C GLY A 161 -1.62 14.24 15.10
N PRO A 162 -0.70 14.26 14.13
CA PRO A 162 0.71 13.97 14.33
C PRO A 162 1.41 15.15 15.04
N THR A 163 2.46 14.86 15.79
CA THR A 163 3.36 15.88 16.34
C THR A 163 4.33 16.38 15.26
N GLU A 164 4.96 17.54 15.51
CA GLU A 164 6.00 18.07 14.62
C GLU A 164 7.20 17.11 14.45
N GLU A 165 7.55 16.39 15.51
CA GLU A 165 8.63 15.40 15.47
C GLU A 165 8.25 14.18 14.58
N GLU A 166 7.01 13.68 14.70
CA GLU A 166 6.49 12.60 13.87
C GLU A 166 6.46 13.01 12.40
N LEU A 167 6.00 14.24 12.12
CA LEU A 167 6.02 14.82 10.77
C LEU A 167 7.43 14.94 10.20
N ALA A 168 8.38 15.46 10.99
CA ALA A 168 9.76 15.62 10.56
C ALA A 168 10.41 14.26 10.26
N ARG A 169 10.16 13.26 11.11
CA ARG A 169 10.63 11.89 10.91
C ARG A 169 10.06 11.27 9.63
N TYR A 170 8.75 11.35 9.43
CA TYR A 170 8.10 10.86 8.21
C TYR A 170 8.68 11.51 6.96
N LYS A 171 8.79 12.84 6.93
CA LYS A 171 9.38 13.57 5.79
C LYS A 171 10.80 13.12 5.50
N ALA A 172 11.64 12.97 6.52
CA ALA A 172 13.02 12.55 6.36
C ALA A 172 13.14 11.11 5.83
N THR A 173 12.36 10.18 6.40
CA THR A 173 12.39 8.76 5.99
C THR A 173 11.83 8.57 4.58
N SER A 174 10.71 9.23 4.25
CA SER A 174 10.09 9.18 2.92
C SER A 174 10.98 9.81 1.85
N TYR A 175 11.60 10.95 2.14
CA TYR A 175 12.56 11.57 1.22
C TYR A 175 13.76 10.64 0.97
N ALA A 176 14.35 10.11 2.02
CA ALA A 176 15.48 9.18 1.89
C ALA A 176 15.11 7.89 1.13
N ALA A 177 13.91 7.36 1.36
CA ALA A 177 13.40 6.20 0.61
C ALA A 177 13.22 6.52 -0.88
N ASN A 178 12.67 7.69 -1.21
CA ASN A 178 12.52 8.15 -2.58
C ASN A 178 13.87 8.30 -3.29
N VAL A 179 14.86 8.96 -2.66
CA VAL A 179 16.20 9.10 -3.22
C VAL A 179 16.82 7.73 -3.48
N ARG A 180 16.84 6.85 -2.48
CA ARG A 180 17.37 5.48 -2.63
C ARG A 180 16.67 4.68 -3.73
N SER A 181 15.37 4.87 -3.92
CA SER A 181 14.63 4.18 -5.01
C SER A 181 15.13 4.60 -6.39
N LEU A 182 15.52 5.87 -6.55
CA LEU A 182 16.02 6.43 -7.81
C LEU A 182 17.50 6.10 -8.10
N GLU A 183 18.26 5.64 -7.11
CA GLU A 183 19.63 5.18 -7.31
C GLU A 183 19.70 3.89 -8.12
N ARG A 184 18.65 3.07 -8.06
CA ARG A 184 18.56 1.80 -8.78
C ARG A 184 17.94 2.01 -10.16
N VAL A 185 18.54 1.39 -11.18
CA VAL A 185 18.01 1.43 -12.56
C VAL A 185 16.57 0.92 -12.61
N GLY A 186 16.28 -0.20 -11.97
CA GLY A 186 14.92 -0.74 -11.87
C GLY A 186 13.94 0.21 -11.16
N GLY A 187 14.39 0.92 -10.12
CA GLY A 187 13.57 1.91 -9.42
C GLY A 187 13.15 3.08 -10.33
N LYS A 188 14.05 3.56 -11.18
CA LYS A 188 13.73 4.59 -12.19
C LYS A 188 12.71 4.07 -13.19
N ALA A 189 12.89 2.85 -13.70
CA ALA A 189 11.97 2.23 -14.65
C ALA A 189 10.56 2.08 -14.05
N SER A 190 10.46 1.53 -12.84
CA SER A 190 9.17 1.36 -12.15
C SER A 190 8.48 2.69 -11.93
N ARG A 191 9.21 3.71 -11.47
CA ARG A 191 8.65 5.04 -11.23
C ARG A 191 8.11 5.70 -12.50
N LEU A 192 8.83 5.56 -13.62
CA LEU A 192 8.37 6.05 -14.92
C LEU A 192 7.13 5.28 -15.38
N ALA A 193 7.12 3.96 -15.27
CA ALA A 193 5.95 3.15 -15.63
C ALA A 193 4.71 3.54 -14.81
N GLU A 194 4.85 3.66 -13.49
CA GLU A 194 3.77 4.06 -12.58
C GLU A 194 3.22 5.46 -12.84
N SER A 195 4.02 6.37 -13.40
CA SER A 195 3.58 7.74 -13.74
C SER A 195 2.81 7.84 -15.05
N LEU A 196 2.79 6.78 -15.85
CA LEU A 196 2.13 6.72 -17.17
C LEU A 196 0.81 5.95 -17.13
N ILE A 197 0.51 5.33 -16.02
CA ILE A 197 -0.72 4.60 -15.73
C ILE A 197 -1.57 5.48 -14.79
#